data_49f7fed86620c116cccb650856cd5ff6
#
_entry.id   49f7fed86620c116cccb650856cd5ff6
#
_cell.length_a   1.000
_cell.length_b   1.000
_cell.length_c   1.000
_cell.angle_alpha   90.00
_cell.angle_beta   90.00
_cell.angle_gamma   90.00
#
_symmetry.space_group_name_H-M   'P 1'
#
loop_
_entity.id
_entity.type
_entity.pdbx_description
1 polymer ?
#
loop_
_entity_poly.entity_id
_entity_poly.type
_entity_poly.pdbx_seq_one_letter_code
_entity_poly.pdbx_strand_id
1 'polypeptide(L)'
;MKKRTRIFIYCDAFAVAFLVSAVVRIAMLGSAPERLIQVEWNDSAGTVYKDLSYENDSGHGYDLYIPAGLRSTEDQHLILLIHGGSFNSGVKEDGDAWCKFYASKG
;
A
#
# COMPACT_ATOMS: atom_id res chain seq x y z
N MET A 1 22.77 11.20 -47.29
CA MET A 1 22.85 10.38 -46.06
C MET A 1 22.50 8.95 -46.41
N LYS A 2 23.39 8.00 -46.12
CA LYS A 2 23.17 6.57 -46.42
C LYS A 2 21.98 6.03 -45.66
N LYS A 3 21.20 5.12 -46.23
CA LYS A 3 19.98 4.54 -45.63
C LYS A 3 20.25 3.95 -44.21
N ARG A 4 21.41 3.34 -44.01
CA ARG A 4 21.88 2.84 -42.71
C ARG A 4 22.00 3.93 -41.64
N THR A 5 22.56 5.09 -41.99
CA THR A 5 22.74 6.20 -41.07
C THR A 5 21.40 6.76 -40.57
N ARG A 6 20.38 6.79 -41.45
CA ARG A 6 19.03 7.23 -41.06
C ARG A 6 18.38 6.27 -40.03
N ILE A 7 18.55 4.96 -40.24
CA ILE A 7 18.02 3.95 -39.31
C ILE A 7 18.65 4.11 -37.93
N PHE A 8 19.96 4.29 -37.84
CA PHE A 8 20.62 4.51 -36.57
C PHE A 8 20.12 5.76 -35.85
N ILE A 9 19.95 6.88 -36.57
CA ILE A 9 19.42 8.12 -35.97
C ILE A 9 18.00 7.92 -35.43
N TYR A 10 17.14 7.19 -36.13
CA TYR A 10 15.79 6.90 -35.62
C TYR A 10 15.80 5.95 -34.41
N CYS A 11 16.68 4.95 -34.40
CA CYS A 11 16.83 4.06 -33.25
C CYS A 11 17.33 4.82 -32.02
N ASP A 12 18.34 5.69 -32.20
CA ASP A 12 18.87 6.49 -31.09
C ASP A 12 17.82 7.49 -30.59
N ALA A 13 17.11 8.17 -31.46
CA ALA A 13 16.04 9.10 -31.08
C ALA A 13 14.91 8.38 -30.31
N PHE A 14 14.53 7.18 -30.77
CA PHE A 14 13.54 6.37 -30.09
C PHE A 14 14.03 5.92 -28.71
N ALA A 15 15.27 5.45 -28.59
CA ALA A 15 15.85 5.03 -27.32
C ALA A 15 15.92 6.17 -26.30
N VAL A 16 16.34 7.36 -26.76
CA VAL A 16 16.36 8.56 -25.90
C VAL A 16 14.95 8.94 -25.45
N ALA A 17 13.97 8.98 -26.37
CA ALA A 17 12.58 9.31 -26.02
C ALA A 17 11.97 8.30 -25.04
N PHE A 18 12.28 7.02 -25.20
CA PHE A 18 11.83 5.96 -24.28
C PHE A 18 12.44 6.13 -22.89
N LEU A 19 13.76 6.37 -22.79
CA LEU A 19 14.44 6.57 -21.52
C LEU A 19 13.92 7.81 -20.79
N VAL A 20 13.76 8.92 -21.50
CA VAL A 20 13.19 10.15 -20.91
C VAL A 20 11.76 9.91 -20.41
N SER A 21 10.93 9.23 -21.19
CA SER A 21 9.57 8.88 -20.79
C SER A 21 9.55 7.97 -19.54
N ALA A 22 10.45 6.99 -19.46
CA ALA A 22 10.56 6.10 -18.32
C ALA A 22 10.99 6.86 -17.06
N VAL A 23 11.99 7.74 -17.16
CA VAL A 23 12.44 8.57 -16.03
C VAL A 23 11.34 9.49 -15.53
N VAL A 24 10.65 10.19 -16.46
CA VAL A 24 9.51 11.06 -16.10
C VAL A 24 8.41 10.28 -15.41
N ARG A 25 8.11 9.08 -15.90
CA ARG A 25 7.07 8.23 -15.31
C ARG A 25 7.45 7.75 -13.90
N ILE A 26 8.70 7.36 -13.69
CA ILE A 26 9.19 6.98 -12.36
C ILE A 26 9.15 8.17 -11.40
N ALA A 27 9.56 9.36 -11.84
CA ALA A 27 9.49 10.57 -11.06
C ALA A 27 8.04 10.96 -10.71
N MET A 28 7.11 10.79 -11.65
CA MET A 28 5.68 11.04 -11.40
C MET A 28 5.03 10.02 -10.47
N LEU A 29 5.42 8.74 -10.55
CA LEU A 29 4.96 7.71 -9.63
C LEU A 29 5.48 7.94 -8.21
N GLY A 30 6.72 8.41 -8.07
CA GLY A 30 7.29 8.78 -6.76
C GLY A 30 6.70 10.05 -6.17
N SER A 31 6.02 10.89 -6.98
CA SER A 31 5.31 12.09 -6.56
C SER A 31 3.79 11.95 -6.59
N ALA A 32 3.27 10.76 -6.84
CA ALA A 32 1.86 10.49 -6.59
C ALA A 32 1.59 10.84 -5.12
N PRO A 33 0.67 11.78 -4.82
CA PRO A 33 0.35 12.06 -3.44
C PRO A 33 -0.13 10.74 -2.85
N GLU A 34 0.64 10.20 -1.92
CA GLU A 34 0.08 9.25 -0.98
C GLU A 34 -1.14 9.96 -0.41
N ARG A 35 -2.31 9.51 -0.79
CA ARG A 35 -3.53 9.87 -0.07
C ARG A 35 -3.45 9.15 1.26
N LEU A 36 -2.55 9.65 2.09
CA LEU A 36 -2.43 9.20 3.46
C LEU A 36 -3.78 9.52 4.10
N ILE A 37 -4.52 8.49 4.38
CA ILE A 37 -5.64 8.60 5.30
C ILE A 37 -5.00 8.95 6.62
N GLN A 38 -5.05 10.23 6.97
CA GLN A 38 -4.56 10.67 8.26
C GLN A 38 -5.67 10.41 9.27
N VAL A 39 -5.41 9.48 10.15
CA VAL A 39 -6.26 9.20 11.30
C VAL A 39 -5.46 9.55 12.54
N GLU A 40 -5.99 10.44 13.35
CA GLU A 40 -5.47 10.63 14.70
C GLU A 40 -5.85 9.40 15.53
N TRP A 41 -4.87 8.53 15.72
CA TRP A 41 -5.03 7.33 16.52
C TRP A 41 -4.39 7.52 17.88
N ASN A 42 -5.17 7.34 18.93
CA ASN A 42 -4.73 7.38 20.31
C ASN A 42 -5.53 6.34 21.13
N ASP A 43 -5.18 6.17 22.38
CA ASP A 43 -5.80 5.20 23.28
C ASP A 43 -7.30 5.41 23.47
N SER A 44 -7.80 6.62 23.22
CA SER A 44 -9.24 6.91 23.24
C SER A 44 -9.97 6.48 21.96
N ALA A 45 -9.26 6.26 20.86
CA ALA A 45 -9.85 5.80 19.60
C ALA A 45 -9.99 4.27 19.55
N GLY A 46 -9.10 3.55 20.23
CA GLY A 46 -9.13 2.09 20.28
C GLY A 46 -7.81 1.47 20.69
N THR A 47 -7.75 0.16 20.60
CA THR A 47 -6.55 -0.63 20.93
C THR A 47 -6.07 -1.39 19.72
N VAL A 48 -4.76 -1.46 19.54
CA VAL A 48 -4.12 -2.24 18.48
C VAL A 48 -3.30 -3.37 19.11
N TYR A 49 -3.58 -4.59 18.70
CA TYR A 49 -2.77 -5.77 19.00
C TYR A 49 -1.97 -6.12 17.75
N LYS A 50 -0.65 -6.03 17.84
CA LYS A 50 0.26 -6.28 16.71
C LYS A 50 0.87 -7.66 16.77
N ASP A 51 1.26 -8.16 15.61
CA ASP A 51 2.03 -9.39 15.44
C ASP A 51 1.35 -10.62 16.05
N LEU A 52 0.03 -10.66 16.00
CA LEU A 52 -0.72 -11.85 16.36
C LEU A 52 -0.50 -12.92 15.28
N SER A 53 -0.35 -14.16 15.68
CA SER A 53 -0.17 -15.28 14.76
C SER A 53 -1.42 -16.15 14.72
N TYR A 54 -1.81 -16.56 13.51
CA TYR A 54 -2.89 -17.53 13.31
C TYR A 54 -2.36 -18.95 13.01
N GLU A 55 -1.03 -19.08 12.94
CA GLU A 55 -0.35 -20.36 12.75
C GLU A 55 0.99 -20.33 13.50
N ASN A 56 1.60 -21.51 13.73
CA ASN A 56 2.87 -21.61 14.46
C ASN A 56 4.11 -21.18 13.64
N ASP A 57 3.93 -20.27 12.71
CA ASP A 57 4.94 -19.81 11.76
C ASP A 57 5.02 -18.27 11.78
N SER A 58 6.22 -17.74 11.71
CA SER A 58 6.49 -16.31 11.71
C SER A 58 5.98 -15.56 10.45
N GLY A 59 5.59 -16.29 9.41
CA GLY A 59 5.05 -15.73 8.18
C GLY A 59 3.54 -15.46 8.20
N HIS A 60 2.83 -15.91 9.25
CA HIS A 60 1.37 -15.87 9.34
C HIS A 60 0.88 -14.92 10.43
N GLY A 61 1.33 -13.67 10.35
CA GLY A 61 0.97 -12.62 11.30
C GLY A 61 -0.15 -11.71 10.84
N TYR A 62 -0.90 -11.17 11.79
CA TYR A 62 -1.91 -10.15 11.55
C TYR A 62 -1.92 -9.12 12.68
N ASP A 63 -2.48 -7.95 12.40
CA ASP A 63 -2.72 -6.93 13.40
C ASP A 63 -4.24 -6.80 13.62
N LEU A 64 -4.65 -6.65 14.86
CA LEU A 64 -6.05 -6.51 15.25
C LEU A 64 -6.29 -5.11 15.81
N TYR A 65 -7.26 -4.41 15.24
CA TYR A 65 -7.66 -3.05 15.63
C TYR A 65 -9.05 -3.11 16.24
N ILE A 66 -9.18 -2.76 17.51
CA ILE A 66 -10.42 -2.80 18.26
C ILE A 66 -10.84 -1.36 18.57
N PRO A 67 -12.00 -0.88 18.09
CA PRO A 67 -12.49 0.46 18.41
C PRO A 67 -12.77 0.62 19.89
N ALA A 68 -12.58 1.83 20.41
CA ALA A 68 -12.95 2.14 21.78
C ALA A 68 -14.49 2.08 21.93
N GLY A 69 -14.95 1.51 23.03
CA GLY A 69 -16.38 1.44 23.31
C GLY A 69 -17.14 0.30 22.63
N LEU A 70 -16.43 -0.63 22.00
CA LEU A 70 -17.04 -1.84 21.45
C LEU A 70 -17.78 -2.61 22.56
N ARG A 71 -19.07 -2.83 22.37
CA ARG A 71 -19.91 -3.54 23.32
C ARG A 71 -20.24 -4.94 22.81
N SER A 72 -20.08 -5.94 23.64
CA SER A 72 -20.30 -7.34 23.29
C SER A 72 -21.76 -7.72 22.98
N THR A 73 -22.69 -6.81 23.19
CA THR A 73 -24.14 -7.02 23.01
C THR A 73 -24.69 -6.41 21.73
N GLU A 74 -23.87 -5.75 20.93
CA GLU A 74 -24.27 -5.12 19.68
C GLU A 74 -23.87 -5.98 18.48
N ASP A 75 -24.60 -5.83 17.36
CA ASP A 75 -24.20 -6.43 16.09
C ASP A 75 -22.86 -5.83 15.68
N GLN A 76 -21.86 -6.68 15.61
CA GLN A 76 -20.50 -6.25 15.28
C GLN A 76 -20.15 -6.69 13.87
N HIS A 77 -19.48 -5.83 13.16
CA HIS A 77 -18.97 -6.12 11.83
C HIS A 77 -17.44 -6.33 11.90
N LEU A 78 -16.97 -7.35 11.21
CA LEU A 78 -15.53 -7.58 11.03
C LEU A 78 -15.12 -7.11 9.64
N ILE A 79 -14.10 -6.26 9.58
CA ILE A 79 -13.46 -5.86 8.33
C ILE A 79 -12.10 -6.55 8.25
N LEU A 80 -11.93 -7.40 7.25
CA LEU A 80 -10.66 -8.06 6.96
C LEU A 80 -9.93 -7.34 5.84
N LEU A 81 -8.75 -6.79 6.13
CA LEU A 81 -7.87 -6.17 5.15
C LEU A 81 -6.69 -7.09 4.86
N ILE A 82 -6.55 -7.46 3.60
CA ILE A 82 -5.45 -8.30 3.13
C ILE A 82 -4.59 -7.44 2.19
N HIS A 83 -3.30 -7.37 2.47
CA HIS A 83 -2.38 -6.61 1.62
C HIS A 83 -2.24 -7.23 0.23
N GLY A 84 -2.00 -6.38 -0.76
CA GLY A 84 -1.64 -6.79 -2.12
C GLY A 84 -0.15 -7.10 -2.23
N GLY A 85 0.32 -7.40 -3.44
CA GLY A 85 1.74 -7.56 -3.74
C GLY A 85 2.06 -8.74 -4.66
N SER A 86 1.10 -9.24 -5.42
CA SER A 86 1.29 -10.28 -6.45
C SER A 86 1.99 -11.53 -5.91
N PHE A 87 1.71 -11.92 -4.68
CA PHE A 87 2.26 -13.10 -3.98
C PHE A 87 3.75 -13.04 -3.59
N ASN A 88 4.46 -11.93 -3.87
CA ASN A 88 5.90 -11.83 -3.59
C ASN A 88 6.32 -10.52 -2.93
N SER A 89 5.37 -9.66 -2.61
CA SER A 89 5.62 -8.38 -1.95
C SER A 89 4.40 -7.93 -1.13
N GLY A 90 4.54 -6.81 -0.43
CA GLY A 90 3.51 -6.28 0.46
C GLY A 90 3.66 -6.80 1.88
N VAL A 91 3.22 -6.00 2.82
CA VAL A 91 3.26 -6.31 4.25
C VAL A 91 1.95 -5.88 4.90
N LYS A 92 1.62 -6.44 6.05
CA LYS A 92 0.38 -6.11 6.78
C LYS A 92 0.31 -4.63 7.19
N GLU A 93 1.45 -3.99 7.37
CA GLU A 93 1.57 -2.56 7.72
C GLU A 93 1.05 -1.64 6.60
N ASP A 94 0.98 -2.09 5.36
CA ASP A 94 0.43 -1.32 4.23
C ASP A 94 -1.05 -0.97 4.46
N GLY A 95 -1.76 -1.75 5.28
CA GLY A 95 -3.15 -1.55 5.65
C GLY A 95 -3.38 -0.75 6.95
N ASP A 96 -2.33 -0.38 7.70
CA ASP A 96 -2.44 0.20 9.05
C ASP A 96 -3.34 1.45 9.08
N ALA A 97 -3.14 2.39 8.16
CA ALA A 97 -3.94 3.61 8.10
C ALA A 97 -5.43 3.33 7.82
N TRP A 98 -5.74 2.37 6.97
CA TRP A 98 -7.10 1.95 6.66
C TRP A 98 -7.74 1.25 7.85
N CYS A 99 -7.03 0.35 8.52
CA CYS A 99 -7.51 -0.33 9.71
C CYS A 99 -7.87 0.66 10.82
N LYS A 100 -6.99 1.62 11.09
CA LYS A 100 -7.24 2.71 12.04
C LYS A 100 -8.44 3.57 11.63
N PHE A 101 -8.56 3.90 10.35
CA PHE A 101 -9.69 4.66 9.83
C PHE A 101 -11.02 3.95 10.09
N TYR A 102 -11.13 2.67 9.73
CA TYR A 102 -12.36 1.92 9.96
C TYR A 102 -12.64 1.72 11.44
N ALA A 103 -11.65 1.33 12.24
CA ALA A 103 -11.81 1.17 13.68
C ALA A 103 -12.19 2.49 14.39
N SER A 104 -11.79 3.65 13.87
CA SER A 104 -12.21 4.95 14.41
C SER A 104 -13.68 5.29 14.15
N LYS A 105 -14.34 4.56 13.25
CA LYS A 105 -15.76 4.75 12.92
C LYS A 105 -16.70 3.83 13.70
N GLY A 106 -16.16 2.84 14.41
CA GLY A 106 -16.94 1.87 15.19
C GLY A 106 -17.21 0.58 14.45
#